data_3dd826b729b7c5bd24472a910d725348
#
_entry.id   3dd826b729b7c5bd24472a910d725348
#
_cell.length_a   1.000
_cell.length_b   1.000
_cell.length_c   1.000
_cell.angle_alpha   90.00
_cell.angle_beta   90.00
_cell.angle_gamma   90.00
#
_symmetry.space_group_name_H-M   'P 1'
#
loop_
_entity.id
_entity.type
_entity.pdbx_description
1 polymer ?
#
loop_
_entity_poly.entity_id
_entity_poly.type
_entity_poly.pdbx_seq_one_letter_code
_entity_poly.pdbx_strand_id
1 'polypeptide(L)' 'MTDKNFLDATGLLCPLPVLKARKRLQSLASGDLLTVHADDPAAIIDIPHFCAEAGHVHLDLSEDGATQIHRIRRG' A
#
# COMPACT_ATOMS: atom_id res chain seq x y z
N MET A 1 1.17 10.75 17.24
CA MET A 1 1.65 11.25 15.95
C MET A 1 1.37 10.23 14.86
N THR A 2 0.89 10.68 13.73
CA THR A 2 0.60 9.80 12.60
C THR A 2 1.85 9.66 11.74
N ASP A 3 2.31 8.42 11.52
CA ASP A 3 3.42 8.14 10.62
C ASP A 3 2.88 8.17 9.19
N LYS A 4 3.31 9.15 8.40
CA LYS A 4 2.92 9.28 7.00
C LYS A 4 3.38 8.11 6.13
N ASN A 5 4.43 7.43 6.57
CA ASN A 5 5.06 6.34 5.84
C ASN A 5 4.50 4.97 6.21
N PHE A 6 3.46 4.94 7.02
CA PHE A 6 2.77 3.72 7.42
C PHE A 6 1.26 3.88 7.26
N LEU A 7 0.62 2.89 6.65
CA LEU A 7 -0.83 2.83 6.49
C LEU A 7 -1.34 1.48 6.95
N ASP A 8 -2.24 1.48 7.92
CA ASP A 8 -2.95 0.28 8.33
C ASP A 8 -4.28 0.21 7.57
N ALA A 9 -4.34 -0.72 6.61
CA ALA A 9 -5.54 -1.01 5.84
C ALA A 9 -6.09 -2.40 6.15
N THR A 10 -5.71 -2.99 7.29
CA THR A 10 -6.28 -4.26 7.73
C THR A 10 -7.77 -4.11 8.02
N GLY A 11 -8.53 -5.17 7.79
CA GLY A 11 -9.97 -5.15 7.95
C GLY A 11 -10.75 -4.49 6.82
N LEU A 12 -10.05 -3.90 5.85
CA LEU A 12 -10.71 -3.26 4.71
C LEU A 12 -10.75 -4.21 3.51
N LEU A 13 -11.86 -4.15 2.78
CA LEU A 13 -12.07 -4.95 1.58
C LEU A 13 -11.83 -4.12 0.32
N CYS A 14 -11.50 -4.80 -0.79
CA CYS A 14 -11.37 -4.19 -2.10
C CYS A 14 -12.60 -3.31 -2.41
N PRO A 15 -12.44 -2.07 -2.88
CA PRO A 15 -11.20 -1.45 -3.34
C PRO A 15 -10.55 -0.54 -2.29
N LEU A 16 -10.96 -0.60 -1.01
CA LEU A 16 -10.56 0.38 0.00
C LEU A 16 -9.05 0.39 0.29
N PRO A 17 -8.33 -0.75 0.35
CA PRO A 17 -6.89 -0.69 0.58
C PRO A 17 -6.16 0.12 -0.49
N VAL A 18 -6.53 -0.05 -1.76
CA VAL A 18 -5.92 0.70 -2.87
C VAL A 18 -6.27 2.19 -2.77
N LEU A 19 -7.53 2.52 -2.49
CA LEU A 19 -7.96 3.92 -2.40
C LEU A 19 -7.24 4.64 -1.26
N LYS A 20 -7.07 3.98 -0.13
CA LYS A 20 -6.34 4.56 1.00
C LYS A 20 -4.85 4.71 0.72
N ALA A 21 -4.24 3.71 0.09
CA ALA A 21 -2.83 3.79 -0.32
C ALA A 21 -2.62 4.94 -1.31
N ARG A 22 -3.50 5.08 -2.30
CA ARG A 22 -3.45 6.16 -3.27
C ARG A 22 -3.49 7.53 -2.58
N LYS A 23 -4.41 7.72 -1.66
CA LYS A 23 -4.55 8.98 -0.94
C LYS A 23 -3.30 9.28 -0.10
N ARG A 24 -2.77 8.28 0.59
CA ARG A 24 -1.57 8.44 1.41
C ARG A 24 -0.35 8.79 0.55
N LEU A 25 -0.18 8.13 -0.59
CA LEU A 25 0.92 8.41 -1.51
C LEU A 25 0.88 9.84 -2.04
N GLN A 26 -0.31 10.40 -2.24
CA GLN A 26 -0.46 11.79 -2.67
C GLN A 26 0.10 12.79 -1.65
N SER A 27 0.16 12.41 -0.38
CA SER A 27 0.72 13.25 0.68
C SER A 27 2.23 13.10 0.86
N LEU A 28 2.85 12.18 0.14
CA LEU A 28 4.28 11.91 0.20
C LEU A 28 4.99 12.57 -0.97
N ALA A 29 6.30 12.73 -0.84
CA ALA A 29 7.14 13.24 -1.92
C ALA A 29 7.63 12.08 -2.80
N SER A 30 8.01 12.41 -4.04
CA SER A 30 8.62 11.44 -4.95
C SER A 30 9.84 10.77 -4.30
N GLY A 31 9.90 9.45 -4.33
CA GLY A 31 10.96 8.67 -3.72
C GLY A 31 10.71 8.25 -2.28
N ASP A 32 9.68 8.80 -1.62
CA ASP A 32 9.34 8.39 -0.27
C ASP A 32 8.80 6.95 -0.25
N LEU A 33 9.02 6.28 0.87
CA LEU A 33 8.54 4.91 1.07
C LEU A 33 7.24 4.92 1.86
N LEU A 34 6.33 4.00 1.49
CA LEU A 34 5.10 3.74 2.22
C LEU A 34 5.00 2.25 2.51
N THR A 35 4.76 1.92 3.78
CA THR A 35 4.43 0.55 4.18
C THR A 35 2.94 0.45 4.38
N VAL A 36 2.28 -0.51 3.71
CA VAL A 36 0.84 -0.73 3.78
C VAL A 36 0.59 -2.12 4.33
N HIS A 37 -0.18 -2.20 5.42
CA HIS A 37 -0.68 -3.47 5.93
C HIS A 37 -2.07 -3.69 5.40
N ALA A 38 -2.33 -4.88 4.84
CA ALA A 38 -3.63 -5.28 4.32
C ALA A 38 -3.86 -6.76 4.61
N ASP A 39 -5.10 -7.20 4.61
CA ASP A 39 -5.44 -8.60 4.83
C ASP A 39 -6.52 -9.14 3.87
N ASP A 40 -7.02 -8.30 2.98
CA ASP A 40 -7.91 -8.77 1.91
C ASP A 40 -7.07 -9.51 0.84
N PRO A 41 -7.42 -10.76 0.50
CA PRO A 41 -6.69 -11.48 -0.56
C PRO A 41 -6.59 -10.72 -1.87
N ALA A 42 -7.60 -9.93 -2.24
CA ALA A 42 -7.56 -9.13 -3.46
C ALA A 42 -6.45 -8.09 -3.45
N ALA A 43 -6.04 -7.60 -2.29
CA ALA A 43 -5.00 -6.58 -2.18
C ALA A 43 -3.64 -7.08 -2.67
N ILE A 44 -3.39 -8.40 -2.62
CA ILE A 44 -2.15 -9.01 -3.11
C ILE A 44 -1.96 -8.68 -4.59
N ILE A 45 -3.05 -8.62 -5.35
CA ILE A 45 -3.03 -8.32 -6.78
C ILE A 45 -3.28 -6.82 -7.02
N ASP A 46 -4.24 -6.25 -6.30
CA ASP A 46 -4.72 -4.88 -6.57
C ASP A 46 -3.66 -3.83 -6.24
N ILE A 47 -2.91 -4.00 -5.15
CA ILE A 47 -1.91 -2.99 -4.76
C ILE A 47 -0.76 -2.93 -5.75
N PRO A 48 -0.12 -4.06 -6.14
CA PRO A 48 0.91 -4.01 -7.17
C PRO A 48 0.40 -3.49 -8.53
N HIS A 49 -0.82 -3.86 -8.91
CA HIS A 49 -1.42 -3.39 -10.15
C HIS A 49 -1.63 -1.88 -10.13
N PHE A 50 -2.16 -1.35 -9.04
CA PHE A 50 -2.31 0.09 -8.85
C PHE A 50 -0.97 0.81 -8.96
N CYS A 51 0.08 0.28 -8.30
CA CYS A 51 1.41 0.89 -8.35
C CYS A 51 1.92 0.98 -9.78
N ALA A 52 1.79 -0.10 -10.55
CA ALA A 52 2.23 -0.11 -11.95
C ALA A 52 1.48 0.92 -12.79
N GLU A 53 0.16 1.04 -12.60
CA GLU A 53 -0.67 1.98 -13.34
C GLU A 53 -0.40 3.43 -12.98
N ALA A 54 -0.13 3.71 -11.71
CA ALA A 54 0.05 5.07 -11.21
C ALA A 54 1.51 5.55 -11.25
N GLY A 55 2.44 4.69 -11.69
CA GLY A 55 3.86 5.07 -11.76
C GLY A 55 4.61 4.97 -10.44
N HIS A 56 4.10 4.21 -9.49
CA HIS A 56 4.81 3.90 -8.25
C HIS A 56 5.52 2.56 -8.38
N VAL A 57 6.47 2.29 -7.47
CA VAL A 57 7.20 1.03 -7.47
C VAL A 57 6.76 0.20 -6.26
N HIS A 58 6.19 -0.97 -6.52
CA HIS A 58 5.90 -1.95 -5.48
C HIS A 58 7.18 -2.74 -5.21
N LEU A 59 7.86 -2.41 -4.11
CA LEU A 59 9.20 -2.94 -3.83
C LEU A 59 9.16 -4.41 -3.42
N ASP A 60 8.29 -4.75 -2.49
CA ASP A 60 8.15 -6.13 -2.03
C ASP A 60 6.83 -6.34 -1.29
N LEU A 61 6.53 -7.61 -1.07
CA LEU A 61 5.40 -8.08 -0.29
C LEU A 61 5.91 -9.16 0.66
N SER A 62 5.66 -9.00 1.94
CA SER A 62 5.87 -10.05 2.93
C SER A 62 4.56 -10.34 3.65
N GLU A 63 4.53 -11.44 4.39
CA GLU A 63 3.33 -11.83 5.13
C GLU A 63 3.69 -12.13 6.59
N ASP A 64 2.82 -11.67 7.48
CA ASP A 64 2.89 -11.96 8.90
C ASP A 64 1.51 -12.46 9.32
N GLY A 65 1.36 -13.80 9.41
CA GLY A 65 0.05 -14.40 9.58
C GLY A 65 -0.85 -14.06 8.41
N ALA A 66 -2.02 -13.51 8.70
CA ALA A 66 -2.98 -13.07 7.67
C ALA A 66 -2.68 -11.66 7.15
N THR A 67 -1.71 -10.95 7.73
CA THR A 67 -1.39 -9.59 7.35
C THR A 67 -0.36 -9.58 6.24
N GLN A 68 -0.69 -8.89 5.14
CA GLN A 68 0.23 -8.61 4.06
C GLN A 68 0.96 -7.31 4.38
N ILE A 69 2.25 -7.27 4.14
CA ILE A 69 3.07 -6.07 4.34
C ILE A 69 3.61 -5.66 2.97
N HIS A 70 2.99 -4.62 2.38
CA HIS A 70 3.40 -4.08 1.09
C HIS A 70 4.32 -2.89 1.32
N ARG A 71 5.45 -2.85 0.60
CA ARG A 71 6.33 -1.68 0.63
C ARG A 71 6.35 -1.06 -0.75
N ILE A 72 6.08 0.24 -0.79
CA ILE A 72 5.89 1.01 -2.02
C ILE A 72 6.81 2.22 -1.98
N ARG A 73 7.49 2.49 -3.10
CA ARG A 73 8.19 3.76 -3.29
C ARG A 73 7.35 4.64 -4.22
N ARG A 74 7.07 5.86 -3.75
CA ARG A 74 6.30 6.81 -4.55
C ARG A 74 7.09 7.23 -5.80
N GLY A 75 6.41 7.18 -6.92
CA GLY A 75 6.96 7.64 -8.18
C GLY A 75 7.05 9.13 -8.34
#